data_cb82bd10c34ad0b8466f0b0dbd3ba55b
#
_entry.id   cb82bd10c34ad0b8466f0b0dbd3ba55b
#
_cell.length_a   1.000
_cell.length_b   1.000
_cell.length_c   1.000
_cell.angle_alpha   90.00
_cell.angle_beta   90.00
_cell.angle_gamma   90.00
#
_symmetry.space_group_name_H-M   'P 1'
#
loop_
_entity.id
_entity.type
_entity.pdbx_description
1 polymer ?
#
loop_
_entity_poly.entity_id
_entity_poly.type
_entity_poly.pdbx_seq_one_letter_code
_entity_poly.pdbx_strand_id
1 'polypeptide(L)'
;MDKGGMTLDEFLAEWNNDDACVLVHTSGSTGKPKPLRVEKKRMLASARTTCRFLGLDSSDVALLCMPLDYIAGKMVVVRSLACGMRLISVAPSSHPLSQLAEVPTFAAMVPMQVYCSMQDESERQKLMEIKNLIIGGGAIDTSLEEQLRSFPNNVWSTYGMTETLSHIALRRINDTAGSKASEYYTPFDGVDVSSLPDGRLRIYAPEICPEPLMTNDIVEFDSTGRNFKVLGRADNVIDTGGIKVQIEEVEKLLHDVVPYDFAITRVADRKYGEAVAIAVALPSDKGKEWQQKELDRLKEQVDESLHNRYYRPRYYFPVEHIPHTGTGKIARAEVEKLIDICHIH
;
A
#
# COMPACT_ATOMS: atom_id res chain seq x y z
N MET A 1 -20.54 14.28 -18.50
CA MET A 1 -20.78 14.96 -17.21
C MET A 1 -20.06 14.15 -16.17
N ASP A 2 -18.91 14.63 -15.76
CA ASP A 2 -18.15 14.06 -14.65
C ASP A 2 -19.02 14.23 -13.40
N LYS A 3 -19.49 13.13 -12.83
CA LYS A 3 -20.13 13.19 -11.51
C LYS A 3 -19.00 13.48 -10.54
N GLY A 4 -18.96 14.70 -10.01
CA GLY A 4 -18.04 15.05 -8.94
C GLY A 4 -18.10 13.98 -7.85
N GLY A 5 -16.93 13.64 -7.23
CA GLY A 5 -16.87 12.63 -6.16
C GLY A 5 -17.77 13.01 -4.97
N MET A 6 -18.04 12.05 -4.08
CA MET A 6 -18.85 12.24 -2.88
C MET A 6 -18.28 13.36 -2.00
N THR A 7 -19.12 14.31 -1.62
CA THR A 7 -18.78 15.41 -0.71
C THR A 7 -18.89 14.98 0.76
N LEU A 8 -18.31 15.78 1.67
CA LEU A 8 -18.39 15.52 3.11
C LEU A 8 -19.85 15.59 3.61
N ASP A 9 -20.63 16.56 3.13
CA ASP A 9 -22.03 16.72 3.53
C ASP A 9 -22.89 15.55 3.06
N GLU A 10 -22.67 15.05 1.84
CA GLU A 10 -23.35 13.84 1.32
C GLU A 10 -23.00 12.61 2.16
N PHE A 11 -21.73 12.43 2.53
CA PHE A 11 -21.34 11.32 3.39
C PHE A 11 -21.92 11.45 4.80
N LEU A 12 -21.94 12.64 5.39
CA LEU A 12 -22.54 12.87 6.71
C LEU A 12 -24.06 12.63 6.67
N ALA A 13 -24.74 12.99 5.59
CA ALA A 13 -26.16 12.68 5.39
C ALA A 13 -26.39 11.15 5.28
N GLU A 14 -25.54 10.42 4.51
CA GLU A 14 -25.56 8.95 4.47
C GLU A 14 -25.26 8.32 5.84
N TRP A 15 -24.29 8.88 6.57
CA TRP A 15 -23.91 8.38 7.88
C TRP A 15 -25.00 8.54 8.94
N ASN A 16 -25.73 9.65 8.90
CA ASN A 16 -26.75 10.00 9.89
C ASN A 16 -28.15 9.50 9.56
N ASN A 17 -28.37 8.86 8.40
CA ASN A 17 -29.65 8.28 8.06
C ASN A 17 -29.93 6.98 8.86
N ASP A 18 -31.16 6.47 8.79
CA ASP A 18 -31.63 5.28 9.52
C ASP A 18 -31.07 3.94 8.95
N ASP A 19 -30.39 3.97 7.79
CA ASP A 19 -29.76 2.76 7.23
C ASP A 19 -28.61 2.31 8.15
N ALA A 20 -28.57 1.04 8.51
CA ALA A 20 -27.50 0.46 9.32
C ALA A 20 -26.17 0.35 8.56
N CYS A 21 -26.17 0.53 7.24
CA CYS A 21 -25.02 0.38 6.37
C CYS A 21 -24.71 1.66 5.60
N VAL A 22 -23.45 1.79 5.16
CA VAL A 22 -23.01 2.74 4.12
C VAL A 22 -22.48 1.99 2.91
N LEU A 23 -22.54 2.62 1.74
CA LEU A 23 -21.99 2.08 0.51
C LEU A 23 -20.50 2.46 0.41
N VAL A 24 -19.65 1.47 0.16
CA VAL A 24 -18.23 1.67 -0.13
C VAL A 24 -17.87 0.98 -1.45
N HIS A 25 -16.80 1.42 -2.09
CA HIS A 25 -16.27 0.77 -3.27
C HIS A 25 -14.91 0.15 -2.96
N THR A 26 -14.70 -1.10 -3.40
CA THR A 26 -13.39 -1.72 -3.30
C THR A 26 -12.44 -1.07 -4.29
N SER A 27 -11.20 -0.80 -3.89
CA SER A 27 -10.17 -0.23 -4.79
C SER A 27 -9.67 -1.22 -5.86
N GLY A 28 -10.26 -2.42 -5.91
CA GLY A 28 -10.06 -3.49 -6.89
C GLY A 28 -8.67 -3.63 -7.48
N SER A 29 -7.84 -4.53 -6.95
CA SER A 29 -6.56 -4.91 -7.58
C SER A 29 -6.76 -5.66 -8.91
N THR A 30 -8.00 -6.05 -9.24
CA THR A 30 -8.31 -6.95 -10.37
C THR A 30 -9.40 -6.44 -11.31
N GLY A 31 -9.85 -5.16 -11.23
CA GLY A 31 -10.89 -4.68 -12.12
C GLY A 31 -11.73 -3.50 -11.61
N LYS A 32 -12.92 -3.33 -12.16
CA LYS A 32 -13.85 -2.24 -11.81
C LYS A 32 -14.20 -2.29 -10.31
N PRO A 33 -14.25 -1.14 -9.62
CA PRO A 33 -14.65 -1.06 -8.21
C PRO A 33 -16.01 -1.75 -7.99
N LYS A 34 -16.08 -2.67 -7.03
CA LYS A 34 -17.32 -3.36 -6.68
C LYS A 34 -17.97 -2.66 -5.50
N PRO A 35 -19.28 -2.39 -5.55
CA PRO A 35 -19.99 -1.82 -4.42
C PRO A 35 -20.10 -2.86 -3.29
N LEU A 36 -19.85 -2.43 -2.07
CA LEU A 36 -19.97 -3.23 -0.86
C LEU A 36 -20.76 -2.43 0.18
N ARG A 37 -21.77 -3.05 0.78
CA ARG A 37 -22.49 -2.46 1.92
C ARG A 37 -21.81 -2.85 3.23
N VAL A 38 -21.44 -1.85 4.00
CA VAL A 38 -20.69 -2.00 5.26
C VAL A 38 -21.50 -1.48 6.42
N GLU A 39 -21.61 -2.27 7.48
CA GLU A 39 -22.34 -1.88 8.68
C GLU A 39 -21.63 -0.73 9.44
N LYS A 40 -22.36 0.36 9.72
CA LYS A 40 -21.86 1.52 10.47
C LYS A 40 -21.24 1.12 11.82
N LYS A 41 -21.84 0.14 12.53
CA LYS A 41 -21.32 -0.35 13.81
C LYS A 41 -19.91 -0.93 13.72
N ARG A 42 -19.57 -1.63 12.60
CA ARG A 42 -18.24 -2.21 12.36
C ARG A 42 -17.23 -1.12 12.01
N MET A 43 -17.66 -0.12 11.23
CA MET A 43 -16.82 1.05 10.95
C MET A 43 -16.47 1.79 12.24
N LEU A 44 -17.44 1.94 13.18
CA LEU A 44 -17.19 2.53 14.49
C LEU A 44 -16.25 1.68 15.35
N ALA A 45 -16.39 0.36 15.34
CA ALA A 45 -15.48 -0.54 16.06
C ALA A 45 -14.04 -0.37 15.54
N SER A 46 -13.84 -0.44 14.21
CA SER A 46 -12.54 -0.21 13.57
C SER A 46 -11.97 1.18 13.90
N ALA A 47 -12.79 2.22 13.84
CA ALA A 47 -12.37 3.58 14.16
C ALA A 47 -11.89 3.70 15.61
N ARG A 48 -12.67 3.20 16.57
CA ARG A 48 -12.32 3.23 18.01
C ARG A 48 -11.04 2.47 18.32
N THR A 49 -10.81 1.35 17.64
CA THR A 49 -9.59 0.55 17.81
C THR A 49 -8.36 1.34 17.37
N THR A 50 -8.42 2.00 16.21
CA THR A 50 -7.34 2.89 15.74
C THR A 50 -7.11 4.05 16.71
N CYS A 51 -8.20 4.73 17.15
CA CYS A 51 -8.09 5.88 18.05
C CYS A 51 -7.46 5.48 19.39
N ARG A 52 -7.85 4.32 19.93
CA ARG A 52 -7.26 3.80 21.18
C ARG A 52 -5.78 3.50 21.02
N PHE A 53 -5.38 2.85 19.93
CA PHE A 53 -3.98 2.51 19.68
C PHE A 53 -3.10 3.75 19.55
N LEU A 54 -3.59 4.79 18.86
CA LEU A 54 -2.84 6.04 18.64
C LEU A 54 -3.01 7.08 19.75
N GLY A 55 -3.89 6.82 20.73
CA GLY A 55 -4.21 7.78 21.80
C GLY A 55 -4.88 9.06 21.27
N LEU A 56 -5.79 8.92 20.30
CA LEU A 56 -6.53 10.03 19.71
C LEU A 56 -7.80 10.34 20.52
N ASP A 57 -8.07 11.61 20.73
CA ASP A 57 -9.25 12.09 21.45
C ASP A 57 -9.82 13.41 20.86
N SER A 58 -10.73 14.04 21.59
CA SER A 58 -11.41 15.27 21.16
C SER A 58 -10.52 16.51 21.08
N SER A 59 -9.31 16.46 21.61
CA SER A 59 -8.31 17.54 21.48
C SER A 59 -7.54 17.45 20.16
N ASP A 60 -7.62 16.32 19.46
CA ASP A 60 -6.93 16.10 18.20
C ASP A 60 -7.68 16.70 16.99
N VAL A 61 -6.93 16.97 15.94
CA VAL A 61 -7.41 17.52 14.67
C VAL A 61 -7.04 16.55 13.56
N ALA A 62 -8.05 16.01 12.88
CA ALA A 62 -7.85 15.07 11.77
C ALA A 62 -7.87 15.77 10.42
N LEU A 63 -7.03 15.31 9.48
CA LEU A 63 -7.01 15.75 8.09
C LEU A 63 -7.74 14.76 7.19
N LEU A 64 -8.78 15.20 6.50
CA LEU A 64 -9.40 14.51 5.37
C LEU A 64 -8.79 15.06 4.07
N CYS A 65 -7.96 14.27 3.42
CA CYS A 65 -7.29 14.60 2.15
C CYS A 65 -7.44 13.47 1.10
N MET A 66 -8.33 12.51 1.36
CA MET A 66 -8.62 11.38 0.47
C MET A 66 -10.06 11.42 -0.01
N PRO A 67 -10.36 10.89 -1.22
CA PRO A 67 -11.73 10.85 -1.74
C PRO A 67 -12.67 10.04 -0.84
N LEU A 68 -13.89 10.55 -0.62
CA LEU A 68 -14.95 9.88 0.14
C LEU A 68 -15.66 8.77 -0.66
N ASP A 69 -15.36 8.63 -1.95
CA ASP A 69 -15.81 7.48 -2.75
C ASP A 69 -15.21 6.16 -2.26
N TYR A 70 -14.05 6.21 -1.62
CA TYR A 70 -13.32 5.06 -1.09
C TYR A 70 -13.40 4.96 0.43
N ILE A 71 -13.29 3.72 0.92
CA ILE A 71 -13.36 3.42 2.36
C ILE A 71 -12.33 4.20 3.19
N ALA A 72 -11.14 4.48 2.64
CA ALA A 72 -10.06 5.18 3.35
C ALA A 72 -10.49 6.60 3.77
N GLY A 73 -11.06 7.39 2.85
CA GLY A 73 -11.59 8.73 3.16
C GLY A 73 -12.74 8.67 4.17
N LYS A 74 -13.71 7.77 3.94
CA LYS A 74 -14.84 7.58 4.88
C LYS A 74 -14.37 7.25 6.30
N MET A 75 -13.34 6.40 6.45
CA MET A 75 -12.80 6.01 7.75
C MET A 75 -12.06 7.14 8.47
N VAL A 76 -11.53 8.16 7.78
CA VAL A 76 -11.03 9.38 8.45
C VAL A 76 -12.17 10.11 9.13
N VAL A 77 -13.29 10.31 8.42
CA VAL A 77 -14.48 10.97 8.98
C VAL A 77 -15.06 10.15 10.15
N VAL A 78 -15.18 8.83 9.98
CA VAL A 78 -15.71 7.97 11.06
C VAL A 78 -14.84 7.99 12.31
N ARG A 79 -13.49 8.06 12.16
CA ARG A 79 -12.58 8.24 13.31
C ARG A 79 -12.80 9.58 14.01
N SER A 80 -12.95 10.65 13.23
CA SER A 80 -13.23 11.98 13.79
C SER A 80 -14.53 11.97 14.59
N LEU A 81 -15.60 11.38 14.05
CA LEU A 81 -16.88 11.24 14.74
C LEU A 81 -16.77 10.36 16.01
N ALA A 82 -16.06 9.22 15.91
CA ALA A 82 -15.94 8.25 17.01
C ALA A 82 -15.16 8.79 18.23
N CYS A 83 -14.21 9.72 17.99
CA CYS A 83 -13.33 10.28 19.03
C CYS A 83 -13.61 11.76 19.31
N GLY A 84 -14.58 12.36 18.61
CA GLY A 84 -14.91 13.78 18.77
C GLY A 84 -13.84 14.74 18.24
N MET A 85 -12.95 14.26 17.34
CA MET A 85 -11.90 15.09 16.75
C MET A 85 -12.50 16.17 15.85
N ARG A 86 -11.87 17.34 15.79
CA ARG A 86 -12.15 18.33 14.76
C ARG A 86 -11.59 17.83 13.41
N LEU A 87 -12.33 18.06 12.33
CA LEU A 87 -11.95 17.64 10.99
C LEU A 87 -11.58 18.85 10.13
N ILE A 88 -10.37 18.83 9.55
CA ILE A 88 -9.97 19.70 8.44
C ILE A 88 -10.16 18.90 7.16
N SER A 89 -10.92 19.44 6.19
CA SER A 89 -11.16 18.81 4.90
C SER A 89 -10.52 19.64 3.79
N VAL A 90 -9.72 18.98 2.96
CA VAL A 90 -9.14 19.56 1.74
C VAL A 90 -9.49 18.71 0.54
N ALA A 91 -9.47 19.29 -0.65
CA ALA A 91 -9.67 18.53 -1.88
C ALA A 91 -8.54 17.47 -2.02
N PRO A 92 -8.88 16.23 -2.43
CA PRO A 92 -7.87 15.22 -2.70
C PRO A 92 -6.87 15.70 -3.76
N SER A 93 -5.59 15.68 -3.42
CA SER A 93 -4.49 16.07 -4.30
C SER A 93 -3.20 15.35 -3.91
N SER A 94 -2.16 15.48 -4.74
CA SER A 94 -0.81 15.01 -4.41
C SER A 94 -0.11 15.89 -3.37
N HIS A 95 -0.59 17.15 -3.17
CA HIS A 95 -0.04 18.13 -2.23
C HIS A 95 -1.11 18.59 -1.21
N PRO A 96 -1.57 17.70 -0.32
CA PRO A 96 -2.71 17.99 0.56
C PRO A 96 -2.39 18.98 1.67
N LEU A 97 -1.11 19.23 1.96
CA LEU A 97 -0.67 20.11 3.03
C LEU A 97 -0.34 21.52 2.54
N SER A 98 -0.31 21.75 1.21
CA SER A 98 0.17 23.00 0.59
C SER A 98 -0.54 24.24 1.12
N GLN A 99 -1.88 24.19 1.24
CA GLN A 99 -2.71 25.35 1.61
C GLN A 99 -3.24 25.29 3.05
N LEU A 100 -2.73 24.38 3.89
CA LEU A 100 -3.18 24.31 5.29
C LEU A 100 -2.67 25.52 6.10
N ALA A 101 -3.61 26.22 6.70
CA ALA A 101 -3.30 27.31 7.65
C ALA A 101 -2.93 26.77 9.05
N GLU A 102 -3.36 25.54 9.37
CA GLU A 102 -3.12 24.87 10.64
C GLU A 102 -2.63 23.45 10.35
N VAL A 103 -1.66 22.97 11.13
CA VAL A 103 -1.16 21.60 11.01
C VAL A 103 -2.08 20.66 11.81
N PRO A 104 -2.64 19.60 11.21
CA PRO A 104 -3.43 18.61 11.91
C PRO A 104 -2.56 17.79 12.88
N THR A 105 -3.17 17.25 13.94
CA THR A 105 -2.45 16.33 14.85
C THR A 105 -2.50 14.89 14.36
N PHE A 106 -3.47 14.55 13.51
CA PHE A 106 -3.64 13.23 12.90
C PHE A 106 -3.87 13.35 11.39
N ALA A 107 -3.10 12.61 10.61
CA ALA A 107 -3.32 12.46 9.17
C ALA A 107 -3.19 11.01 8.71
N ALA A 108 -4.08 10.61 7.79
CA ALA A 108 -3.99 9.36 7.04
C ALA A 108 -3.73 9.71 5.57
N MET A 109 -2.62 9.27 5.03
CA MET A 109 -2.16 9.62 3.67
C MET A 109 -1.75 8.37 2.90
N VAL A 110 -1.76 8.46 1.57
CA VAL A 110 -1.17 7.42 0.72
C VAL A 110 0.32 7.72 0.47
N PRO A 111 1.15 6.70 0.16
CA PRO A 111 2.59 6.90 -0.06
C PRO A 111 2.92 8.00 -1.06
N MET A 112 2.16 8.09 -2.16
CA MET A 112 2.34 9.12 -3.19
C MET A 112 2.14 10.55 -2.64
N GLN A 113 1.12 10.76 -1.77
CA GLN A 113 0.92 12.07 -1.14
C GLN A 113 2.09 12.46 -0.24
N VAL A 114 2.57 11.50 0.56
CA VAL A 114 3.74 11.72 1.43
C VAL A 114 4.98 12.00 0.59
N TYR A 115 5.23 11.23 -0.46
CA TYR A 115 6.34 11.44 -1.38
C TYR A 115 6.31 12.85 -2.00
N CYS A 116 5.17 13.28 -2.53
CA CYS A 116 5.04 14.62 -3.12
C CYS A 116 5.24 15.72 -2.08
N SER A 117 4.64 15.59 -0.90
CA SER A 117 4.82 16.56 0.19
C SER A 117 6.27 16.62 0.70
N MET A 118 7.03 15.52 0.59
CA MET A 118 8.47 15.52 0.92
C MET A 118 9.33 16.33 -0.05
N GLN A 119 8.87 16.57 -1.28
CA GLN A 119 9.58 17.36 -2.28
C GLN A 119 9.38 18.88 -2.09
N ASP A 120 8.41 19.31 -1.27
CA ASP A 120 8.15 20.70 -0.92
C ASP A 120 8.54 20.96 0.53
N GLU A 121 9.44 21.92 0.78
CA GLU A 121 10.00 22.19 2.11
C GLU A 121 8.92 22.63 3.11
N SER A 122 7.92 23.40 2.69
CA SER A 122 6.82 23.85 3.56
C SER A 122 5.91 22.70 3.96
N GLU A 123 5.57 21.82 3.00
CA GLU A 123 4.76 20.62 3.29
C GLU A 123 5.54 19.61 4.12
N ARG A 124 6.84 19.43 3.84
CA ARG A 124 7.72 18.55 4.61
C ARG A 124 7.79 18.97 6.08
N GLN A 125 7.89 20.26 6.37
CA GLN A 125 7.84 20.77 7.75
C GLN A 125 6.50 20.42 8.41
N LYS A 126 5.37 20.66 7.71
CA LYS A 126 4.05 20.29 8.22
C LYS A 126 3.91 18.79 8.48
N LEU A 127 4.46 17.92 7.59
CA LEU A 127 4.50 16.48 7.82
C LEU A 127 5.21 16.11 9.13
N MET A 128 6.32 16.79 9.44
CA MET A 128 7.10 16.56 10.67
C MET A 128 6.39 17.06 11.93
N GLU A 129 5.43 17.97 11.81
CA GLU A 129 4.64 18.51 12.93
C GLU A 129 3.37 17.70 13.21
N ILE A 130 2.89 16.88 12.27
CA ILE A 130 1.74 16.00 12.46
C ILE A 130 2.05 14.96 13.54
N LYS A 131 1.42 15.05 14.72
CA LYS A 131 1.68 14.17 15.87
C LYS A 131 1.63 12.66 15.52
N ASN A 132 0.59 12.25 14.76
CA ASN A 132 0.39 10.88 14.30
C ASN A 132 0.13 10.86 12.79
N LEU A 133 1.11 10.44 12.00
CA LEU A 133 1.00 10.22 10.56
C LEU A 133 0.87 8.73 10.28
N ILE A 134 -0.24 8.27 9.71
CA ILE A 134 -0.41 6.91 9.22
C ILE A 134 -0.36 6.89 7.70
N ILE A 135 0.40 5.96 7.14
CA ILE A 135 0.62 5.84 5.70
C ILE A 135 0.10 4.47 5.24
N GLY A 136 -0.82 4.47 4.29
CA GLY A 136 -1.47 3.24 3.84
C GLY A 136 -2.03 3.30 2.44
N GLY A 137 -2.73 2.22 2.03
CA GLY A 137 -3.25 2.09 0.68
C GLY A 137 -2.25 1.53 -0.35
N GLY A 138 -0.96 1.51 -0.03
CA GLY A 138 0.13 0.96 -0.85
C GLY A 138 1.35 0.64 -0.01
N ALA A 139 2.33 -0.06 -0.60
CA ALA A 139 3.64 -0.22 0.01
C ALA A 139 4.38 1.12 0.04
N ILE A 140 5.13 1.36 1.11
CA ILE A 140 6.02 2.50 1.21
C ILE A 140 7.34 2.08 0.54
N ASP A 141 7.79 2.87 -0.39
CA ASP A 141 9.08 2.68 -1.05
C ASP A 141 10.24 2.77 -0.03
N THR A 142 11.31 2.00 -0.26
CA THR A 142 12.45 1.91 0.66
C THR A 142 13.12 3.28 0.87
N SER A 143 13.29 4.07 -0.21
CA SER A 143 13.92 5.39 -0.15
C SER A 143 13.04 6.37 0.65
N LEU A 144 11.71 6.34 0.43
CA LEU A 144 10.78 7.15 1.22
C LEU A 144 10.79 6.72 2.70
N GLU A 145 10.80 5.41 2.97
CA GLU A 145 10.86 4.90 4.35
C GLU A 145 12.14 5.35 5.06
N GLU A 146 13.28 5.31 4.40
CA GLU A 146 14.56 5.80 4.94
C GLU A 146 14.52 7.28 5.30
N GLN A 147 13.94 8.11 4.43
CA GLN A 147 13.76 9.54 4.71
C GLN A 147 12.86 9.78 5.93
N LEU A 148 11.78 9.00 6.06
CA LEU A 148 10.83 9.10 7.18
C LEU A 148 11.42 8.63 8.52
N ARG A 149 12.48 7.82 8.52
CA ARG A 149 13.15 7.36 9.75
C ARG A 149 13.67 8.50 10.63
N SER A 150 14.03 9.62 10.03
CA SER A 150 14.54 10.80 10.75
C SER A 150 13.45 11.72 11.33
N PHE A 151 12.17 11.43 11.09
CA PHE A 151 11.07 12.28 11.52
C PHE A 151 10.91 12.27 13.04
N PRO A 152 10.62 13.43 13.67
CA PRO A 152 10.49 13.54 15.13
C PRO A 152 9.15 13.02 15.66
N ASN A 153 8.13 12.95 14.80
CA ASN A 153 6.75 12.58 15.13
C ASN A 153 6.49 11.07 15.00
N ASN A 154 5.25 10.65 15.23
CA ASN A 154 4.87 9.26 15.10
C ASN A 154 4.49 8.93 13.65
N VAL A 155 5.32 8.16 12.95
CA VAL A 155 5.06 7.71 11.59
C VAL A 155 4.82 6.20 11.56
N TRP A 156 3.70 5.81 10.96
CA TRP A 156 3.23 4.43 10.92
C TRP A 156 2.90 3.97 9.51
N SER A 157 3.29 2.76 9.17
CA SER A 157 2.74 2.02 8.03
C SER A 157 1.51 1.24 8.47
N THR A 158 0.48 1.18 7.63
CA THR A 158 -0.76 0.47 7.94
C THR A 158 -0.86 -0.85 7.20
N TYR A 159 -1.40 -1.88 7.84
CA TYR A 159 -1.80 -3.11 7.20
C TYR A 159 -3.31 -3.33 7.34
N GLY A 160 -3.98 -3.53 6.22
CA GLY A 160 -5.42 -3.76 6.14
C GLY A 160 -5.90 -3.83 4.70
N MET A 161 -7.17 -4.14 4.55
CA MET A 161 -7.84 -4.30 3.26
C MET A 161 -9.30 -3.84 3.35
N THR A 162 -10.01 -3.84 2.23
CA THR A 162 -11.43 -3.42 2.22
C THR A 162 -12.28 -4.35 3.09
N GLU A 163 -11.96 -5.64 3.12
CA GLU A 163 -12.65 -6.67 3.91
C GLU A 163 -12.52 -6.44 5.41
N THR A 164 -11.42 -5.82 5.85
CA THR A 164 -11.21 -5.37 7.24
C THR A 164 -11.63 -3.91 7.47
N LEU A 165 -12.33 -3.29 6.50
CA LEU A 165 -12.82 -1.89 6.49
C LEU A 165 -11.70 -0.85 6.51
N SER A 166 -10.65 -1.12 7.20
CA SER A 166 -9.47 -0.29 7.37
C SER A 166 -8.29 -1.16 7.82
N HIS A 167 -7.24 -0.52 8.30
CA HIS A 167 -6.11 -1.23 8.86
C HIS A 167 -6.47 -1.91 10.19
N ILE A 168 -5.87 -3.08 10.39
CA ILE A 168 -5.99 -3.92 11.58
C ILE A 168 -4.69 -4.04 12.35
N ALA A 169 -3.61 -3.52 11.78
CA ALA A 169 -2.29 -3.51 12.38
C ALA A 169 -1.50 -2.27 11.92
N LEU A 170 -0.58 -1.82 12.75
CA LEU A 170 0.35 -0.74 12.45
C LEU A 170 1.80 -1.18 12.66
N ARG A 171 2.69 -0.68 11.80
CA ARG A 171 4.14 -0.85 11.90
C ARG A 171 4.81 0.50 12.09
N ARG A 172 5.61 0.64 13.12
CA ARG A 172 6.38 1.85 13.36
C ARG A 172 7.49 2.00 12.32
N ILE A 173 7.57 3.18 11.66
CA ILE A 173 8.58 3.46 10.63
C ILE A 173 9.85 4.05 11.23
N ASN A 174 9.72 4.92 12.24
CA ASN A 174 10.80 5.73 12.76
C ASN A 174 11.06 5.52 14.24
N ASP A 175 12.25 5.88 14.69
CA ASP A 175 12.62 5.94 16.10
C ASP A 175 12.16 7.26 16.71
N THR A 176 11.57 7.19 17.90
CA THR A 176 11.29 8.37 18.73
C THR A 176 11.70 8.07 20.19
N ALA A 177 11.67 9.10 21.04
CA ALA A 177 11.93 8.90 22.47
C ALA A 177 10.91 7.92 23.08
N GLY A 178 11.35 6.69 23.32
CA GLY A 178 10.52 5.62 23.90
C GLY A 178 9.86 4.64 22.94
N SER A 179 10.06 4.77 21.60
CA SER A 179 9.57 3.81 20.63
C SER A 179 10.56 3.61 19.50
N LYS A 180 10.76 2.37 19.07
CA LYS A 180 11.69 1.97 18.00
C LYS A 180 10.94 1.63 16.72
N ALA A 181 11.58 1.90 15.58
CA ALA A 181 11.16 1.38 14.29
C ALA A 181 11.08 -0.16 14.33
N SER A 182 10.15 -0.72 13.57
CA SER A 182 9.94 -2.17 13.49
C SER A 182 9.76 -2.59 12.05
N GLU A 183 10.19 -3.80 11.71
CA GLU A 183 9.81 -4.45 10.47
C GLU A 183 8.45 -5.18 10.57
N TYR A 184 7.95 -5.37 11.79
CA TYR A 184 6.75 -6.11 12.09
C TYR A 184 5.56 -5.19 12.36
N TYR A 185 4.41 -5.57 11.82
CA TYR A 185 3.11 -4.97 12.14
C TYR A 185 2.60 -5.52 13.47
N THR A 186 2.15 -4.65 14.33
CA THR A 186 1.49 -4.99 15.60
C THR A 186 -0.02 -4.96 15.39
N PRO A 187 -0.72 -6.11 15.48
CA PRO A 187 -2.17 -6.16 15.43
C PRO A 187 -2.80 -5.39 16.59
N PHE A 188 -3.95 -4.80 16.33
CA PHE A 188 -4.73 -4.13 17.35
C PHE A 188 -5.32 -5.11 18.37
N ASP A 189 -5.69 -4.63 19.52
CA ASP A 189 -6.43 -5.42 20.50
C ASP A 189 -7.78 -5.85 19.92
N GLY A 190 -8.13 -7.13 20.11
CA GLY A 190 -9.29 -7.75 19.50
C GLY A 190 -9.10 -8.24 18.05
N VAL A 191 -7.86 -8.16 17.55
CA VAL A 191 -7.45 -8.74 16.26
C VAL A 191 -6.47 -9.87 16.53
N ASP A 192 -6.85 -11.10 16.18
CA ASP A 192 -5.97 -12.25 16.20
C ASP A 192 -5.47 -12.57 14.79
N VAL A 193 -4.20 -12.87 14.68
CA VAL A 193 -3.54 -13.22 13.43
C VAL A 193 -2.81 -14.56 13.58
N SER A 194 -2.78 -15.35 12.51
CA SER A 194 -2.06 -16.62 12.49
C SER A 194 -1.60 -16.95 11.07
N SER A 195 -0.58 -17.79 10.95
CA SER A 195 -0.15 -18.32 9.66
C SER A 195 -0.92 -19.60 9.32
N LEU A 196 -1.35 -19.69 8.06
CA LEU A 196 -1.82 -20.96 7.49
C LEU A 196 -0.62 -21.88 7.19
N PRO A 197 -0.85 -23.19 6.94
CA PRO A 197 0.25 -24.12 6.62
C PRO A 197 1.09 -23.74 5.40
N ASP A 198 0.55 -22.96 4.49
CA ASP A 198 1.23 -22.45 3.30
C ASP A 198 1.88 -21.06 3.49
N GLY A 199 1.91 -20.54 4.72
CA GLY A 199 2.50 -19.28 5.09
C GLY A 199 1.60 -18.05 4.91
N ARG A 200 0.37 -18.22 4.41
CA ARG A 200 -0.56 -17.09 4.24
C ARG A 200 -1.14 -16.64 5.58
N LEU A 201 -1.38 -15.33 5.67
CA LEU A 201 -1.97 -14.73 6.86
C LEU A 201 -3.47 -15.05 6.95
N ARG A 202 -3.90 -15.54 8.12
CA ARG A 202 -5.29 -15.61 8.55
C ARG A 202 -5.55 -14.51 9.57
N ILE A 203 -6.64 -13.78 9.40
CA ILE A 203 -7.09 -12.69 10.29
C ILE A 203 -8.42 -13.10 10.93
N TYR A 204 -8.53 -12.91 12.24
CA TYR A 204 -9.78 -13.02 12.98
C TYR A 204 -10.00 -11.73 13.77
N ALA A 205 -11.02 -10.95 13.38
CA ALA A 205 -11.35 -9.64 13.96
C ALA A 205 -12.89 -9.51 14.04
N PRO A 206 -13.58 -10.22 14.94
CA PRO A 206 -15.03 -10.44 14.91
C PRO A 206 -15.86 -9.15 15.01
N GLU A 207 -15.36 -8.11 15.66
CA GLU A 207 -16.04 -6.80 15.72
C GLU A 207 -15.97 -6.02 14.39
N ILE A 208 -14.97 -6.33 13.55
CA ILE A 208 -14.71 -5.66 12.27
C ILE A 208 -15.15 -6.55 11.11
N CYS A 209 -14.76 -7.81 11.12
CA CYS A 209 -15.10 -8.82 10.14
C CYS A 209 -15.58 -10.09 10.85
N PRO A 210 -16.86 -10.51 10.70
CA PRO A 210 -17.41 -11.60 11.50
C PRO A 210 -16.81 -12.95 11.19
N GLU A 211 -16.40 -13.16 9.94
CA GLU A 211 -15.78 -14.40 9.49
C GLU A 211 -14.27 -14.26 9.42
N PRO A 212 -13.50 -15.32 9.78
CA PRO A 212 -12.06 -15.30 9.59
C PRO A 212 -11.69 -15.08 8.13
N LEU A 213 -10.79 -14.13 7.88
CA LEU A 213 -10.27 -13.85 6.55
C LEU A 213 -8.98 -14.63 6.31
N MET A 214 -8.94 -15.36 5.20
CA MET A 214 -7.73 -15.97 4.68
C MET A 214 -7.20 -15.08 3.55
N THR A 215 -6.06 -14.46 3.78
CA THR A 215 -5.46 -13.54 2.80
C THR A 215 -4.57 -14.30 1.82
N ASN A 216 -4.11 -13.61 0.78
CA ASN A 216 -3.01 -14.10 -0.07
C ASN A 216 -1.64 -13.56 0.37
N ASP A 217 -1.57 -12.84 1.49
CA ASP A 217 -0.31 -12.28 1.97
C ASP A 217 0.50 -13.33 2.72
N ILE A 218 1.72 -13.60 2.28
CA ILE A 218 2.69 -14.47 2.94
C ILE A 218 3.36 -13.68 4.05
N VAL A 219 3.42 -14.27 5.25
CA VAL A 219 3.92 -13.58 6.43
C VAL A 219 4.94 -14.41 7.21
N GLU A 220 5.77 -13.68 7.94
CA GLU A 220 6.66 -14.18 8.98
C GLU A 220 6.27 -13.55 10.31
N PHE A 221 6.24 -14.35 11.36
CA PHE A 221 5.97 -13.87 12.72
C PHE A 221 7.26 -13.63 13.49
N ASP A 222 7.24 -12.65 14.38
CA ASP A 222 8.32 -12.42 15.32
C ASP A 222 8.40 -13.55 16.38
N SER A 223 9.40 -13.49 17.25
CA SER A 223 9.61 -14.49 18.31
C SER A 223 8.47 -14.56 19.34
N THR A 224 7.61 -13.56 19.41
CA THR A 224 6.42 -13.56 20.29
C THR A 224 5.24 -14.29 19.67
N GLY A 225 5.27 -14.53 18.36
CA GLY A 225 4.14 -15.08 17.59
C GLY A 225 2.94 -14.15 17.45
N ARG A 226 3.07 -12.87 17.82
CA ARG A 226 1.99 -11.89 17.75
C ARG A 226 2.16 -10.90 16.59
N ASN A 227 3.37 -10.36 16.42
CA ASN A 227 3.62 -9.40 15.38
C ASN A 227 4.04 -10.11 14.09
N PHE A 228 3.66 -9.56 12.95
CA PHE A 228 3.95 -10.17 11.65
C PHE A 228 4.57 -9.19 10.66
N LYS A 229 5.41 -9.72 9.80
CA LYS A 229 6.00 -9.03 8.65
C LYS A 229 5.42 -9.62 7.37
N VAL A 230 5.01 -8.77 6.44
CA VAL A 230 4.55 -9.20 5.12
C VAL A 230 5.77 -9.41 4.23
N LEU A 231 5.92 -10.62 3.70
CA LEU A 231 7.01 -10.99 2.79
C LEU A 231 6.62 -10.77 1.33
N GLY A 232 5.31 -10.87 1.02
CA GLY A 232 4.76 -10.70 -0.31
C GLY A 232 3.42 -11.41 -0.44
N ARG A 233 3.00 -11.73 -1.67
CA ARG A 233 1.71 -12.37 -1.93
C ARG A 233 1.88 -13.76 -2.55
N ALA A 234 1.01 -14.69 -2.16
CA ALA A 234 1.01 -16.05 -2.69
C ALA A 234 0.71 -16.12 -4.20
N ASP A 235 -0.09 -15.18 -4.71
CA ASP A 235 -0.39 -15.03 -6.13
C ASP A 235 0.75 -14.38 -6.95
N ASN A 236 1.75 -13.81 -6.28
CA ASN A 236 2.95 -13.21 -6.87
C ASN A 236 4.21 -14.09 -6.69
N VAL A 237 4.04 -15.38 -6.42
CA VAL A 237 5.14 -16.34 -6.38
C VAL A 237 5.37 -16.93 -7.77
N ILE A 238 6.60 -16.92 -8.23
CA ILE A 238 7.05 -17.57 -9.46
C ILE A 238 7.64 -18.93 -9.09
N ASP A 239 7.12 -20.02 -9.65
CA ASP A 239 7.69 -21.38 -9.44
C ASP A 239 8.66 -21.71 -10.58
N THR A 240 9.92 -21.33 -10.39
CA THR A 240 10.97 -21.58 -11.39
C THR A 240 11.72 -22.88 -11.10
N GLY A 241 11.28 -23.98 -11.69
CA GLY A 241 11.89 -25.30 -11.53
C GLY A 241 11.80 -25.85 -10.09
N GLY A 242 10.68 -25.61 -9.41
CA GLY A 242 10.44 -26.03 -8.02
C GLY A 242 11.00 -25.06 -6.99
N ILE A 243 11.63 -23.97 -7.41
CA ILE A 243 12.08 -22.89 -6.51
C ILE A 243 11.09 -21.74 -6.56
N LYS A 244 10.54 -21.43 -5.38
CA LYS A 244 9.58 -20.33 -5.22
C LYS A 244 10.32 -18.99 -5.08
N VAL A 245 10.07 -18.08 -6.01
CA VAL A 245 10.63 -16.73 -6.05
C VAL A 245 9.52 -15.72 -5.80
N GLN A 246 9.67 -14.92 -4.76
CA GLN A 246 8.72 -13.86 -4.44
C GLN A 246 9.04 -12.62 -5.30
N ILE A 247 8.07 -12.17 -6.08
CA ILE A 247 8.24 -11.03 -7.00
C ILE A 247 8.68 -9.76 -6.24
N GLU A 248 8.02 -9.45 -5.14
CA GLU A 248 8.29 -8.25 -4.36
C GLU A 248 9.70 -8.24 -3.74
N GLU A 249 10.25 -9.40 -3.43
CA GLU A 249 11.63 -9.52 -2.94
C GLU A 249 12.63 -9.17 -4.03
N VAL A 250 12.42 -9.66 -5.25
CA VAL A 250 13.27 -9.35 -6.40
C VAL A 250 13.16 -7.86 -6.76
N GLU A 251 11.96 -7.30 -6.80
CA GLU A 251 11.75 -5.87 -7.06
C GLU A 251 12.48 -5.00 -6.03
N LYS A 252 12.38 -5.35 -4.75
CA LYS A 252 13.09 -4.64 -3.68
C LYS A 252 14.61 -4.66 -3.88
N LEU A 253 15.18 -5.80 -4.26
CA LEU A 253 16.62 -5.94 -4.48
C LEU A 253 17.10 -5.16 -5.70
N LEU A 254 16.23 -4.96 -6.70
CA LEU A 254 16.56 -4.28 -7.95
C LEU A 254 16.23 -2.79 -7.96
N HIS A 255 15.56 -2.28 -6.94
CA HIS A 255 15.10 -0.89 -6.87
C HIS A 255 16.22 0.13 -7.13
N ASP A 256 17.39 -0.05 -6.52
CA ASP A 256 18.54 0.84 -6.65
C ASP A 256 19.46 0.48 -7.84
N VAL A 257 19.19 -0.63 -8.52
CA VAL A 257 19.98 -1.15 -9.63
C VAL A 257 19.39 -0.74 -10.98
N VAL A 258 18.05 -0.74 -11.10
CA VAL A 258 17.32 -0.42 -12.33
C VAL A 258 16.84 1.03 -12.27
N PRO A 259 17.41 1.96 -13.06
CA PRO A 259 17.10 3.39 -12.98
C PRO A 259 15.82 3.78 -13.75
N TYR A 260 14.99 2.82 -14.11
CA TYR A 260 13.75 2.97 -14.85
C TYR A 260 12.59 2.42 -14.03
N ASP A 261 11.36 2.84 -14.37
CA ASP A 261 10.18 2.15 -13.86
C ASP A 261 10.15 0.72 -14.42
N PHE A 262 9.99 -0.26 -13.56
CA PHE A 262 10.05 -1.67 -13.92
C PHE A 262 9.08 -2.53 -13.10
N ALA A 263 8.80 -3.71 -13.60
CA ALA A 263 8.05 -4.73 -12.88
C ALA A 263 8.67 -6.10 -13.09
N ILE A 264 8.80 -6.86 -12.01
CA ILE A 264 9.11 -8.29 -12.09
C ILE A 264 7.81 -9.05 -12.33
N THR A 265 7.87 -10.03 -13.21
CA THR A 265 6.75 -10.89 -13.56
C THR A 265 7.22 -12.27 -13.94
N ARG A 266 6.29 -13.14 -14.32
CA ARG A 266 6.57 -14.49 -14.78
C ARG A 266 6.28 -14.64 -16.26
N VAL A 267 6.99 -15.54 -16.90
CA VAL A 267 6.69 -16.05 -18.25
C VAL A 267 6.76 -17.56 -18.25
N ALA A 268 5.99 -18.19 -19.12
CA ALA A 268 6.08 -19.63 -19.32
C ALA A 268 7.48 -20.00 -19.86
N ASP A 269 8.13 -21.00 -19.26
CA ASP A 269 9.45 -21.50 -19.65
C ASP A 269 9.40 -23.02 -19.84
N ARG A 270 9.87 -23.51 -20.98
CA ARG A 270 9.80 -24.94 -21.31
C ARG A 270 10.62 -25.83 -20.36
N LYS A 271 11.68 -25.29 -19.76
CA LYS A 271 12.60 -26.04 -18.90
C LYS A 271 12.20 -25.96 -17.43
N TYR A 272 11.69 -24.81 -17.01
CA TYR A 272 11.46 -24.53 -15.60
C TYR A 272 9.98 -24.38 -15.22
N GLY A 273 9.06 -24.53 -16.19
CA GLY A 273 7.63 -24.26 -16.00
C GLY A 273 7.35 -22.77 -16.06
N GLU A 274 7.86 -22.02 -15.09
CA GLU A 274 7.87 -20.56 -15.08
C GLU A 274 9.30 -20.02 -14.95
N ALA A 275 9.54 -18.83 -15.46
CA ALA A 275 10.79 -18.10 -15.28
C ALA A 275 10.54 -16.66 -14.86
N VAL A 276 11.48 -16.13 -14.08
CA VAL A 276 11.49 -14.70 -13.71
C VAL A 276 11.76 -13.87 -14.96
N ALA A 277 10.92 -12.88 -15.17
CA ALA A 277 11.05 -11.89 -16.24
C ALA A 277 10.96 -10.48 -15.66
N ILE A 278 11.56 -9.51 -16.36
CA ILE A 278 11.50 -8.10 -16.03
C ILE A 278 10.94 -7.30 -17.20
N ALA A 279 9.90 -6.50 -16.95
CA ALA A 279 9.44 -5.45 -17.85
C ALA A 279 10.10 -4.14 -17.44
N VAL A 280 10.68 -3.41 -18.39
CA VAL A 280 11.37 -2.14 -18.13
C VAL A 280 10.78 -1.05 -19.02
N ALA A 281 10.32 0.05 -18.42
CA ALA A 281 9.79 1.19 -19.16
C ALA A 281 10.95 1.96 -19.82
N LEU A 282 11.18 1.74 -21.10
CA LEU A 282 12.23 2.41 -21.87
C LEU A 282 11.63 3.39 -22.88
N PRO A 283 12.31 4.54 -23.11
CA PRO A 283 11.87 5.53 -24.10
C PRO A 283 11.69 4.91 -25.48
N SER A 284 10.52 5.08 -26.09
CA SER A 284 10.19 4.53 -27.42
C SER A 284 10.84 5.34 -28.56
N ASP A 285 11.17 6.61 -28.33
CA ASP A 285 11.80 7.54 -29.28
C ASP A 285 13.26 7.20 -29.58
N LYS A 286 13.93 6.42 -28.75
CA LYS A 286 15.33 6.01 -28.92
C LYS A 286 15.56 4.89 -29.94
N GLY A 287 14.50 4.19 -30.34
CA GLY A 287 14.56 3.09 -31.29
C GLY A 287 15.01 1.74 -30.71
N LYS A 288 14.67 0.66 -31.43
CA LYS A 288 14.85 -0.73 -30.95
C LYS A 288 16.30 -1.12 -30.67
N GLU A 289 17.25 -0.65 -31.47
CA GLU A 289 18.70 -0.96 -31.26
C GLU A 289 19.22 -0.37 -29.93
N TRP A 290 18.80 0.85 -29.61
CA TRP A 290 19.18 1.46 -28.36
C TRP A 290 18.54 0.74 -27.17
N GLN A 291 17.24 0.42 -27.27
CA GLN A 291 16.55 -0.34 -26.24
C GLN A 291 17.21 -1.69 -25.96
N GLN A 292 17.63 -2.42 -27.02
CA GLN A 292 18.32 -3.69 -26.85
C GLN A 292 19.67 -3.53 -26.14
N LYS A 293 20.49 -2.56 -26.54
CA LYS A 293 21.76 -2.27 -25.85
C LYS A 293 21.58 -1.89 -24.40
N GLU A 294 20.52 -1.14 -24.10
CA GLU A 294 20.23 -0.74 -22.73
C GLU A 294 19.74 -1.93 -21.88
N LEU A 295 18.93 -2.82 -22.45
CA LEU A 295 18.54 -4.08 -21.78
C LEU A 295 19.74 -4.99 -21.52
N ASP A 296 20.67 -5.10 -22.47
CA ASP A 296 21.90 -5.90 -22.29
C ASP A 296 22.76 -5.32 -21.15
N ARG A 297 22.91 -3.99 -21.08
CA ARG A 297 23.60 -3.30 -19.98
C ARG A 297 22.92 -3.56 -18.64
N LEU A 298 21.59 -3.40 -18.58
CA LEU A 298 20.81 -3.65 -17.36
C LEU A 298 20.94 -5.12 -16.93
N LYS A 299 20.95 -6.06 -17.86
CA LYS A 299 21.14 -7.47 -17.54
C LYS A 299 22.46 -7.74 -16.85
N GLU A 300 23.56 -7.17 -17.32
CA GLU A 300 24.86 -7.28 -16.66
C GLU A 300 24.81 -6.74 -15.23
N GLN A 301 24.25 -5.54 -15.03
CA GLN A 301 24.13 -4.92 -13.72
C GLN A 301 23.25 -5.73 -12.75
N VAL A 302 22.12 -6.23 -13.23
CA VAL A 302 21.20 -7.08 -12.45
C VAL A 302 21.85 -8.41 -12.08
N ASP A 303 22.58 -9.05 -13.03
CA ASP A 303 23.28 -10.31 -12.78
C ASP A 303 24.43 -10.16 -11.76
N GLU A 304 25.09 -9.00 -11.71
CA GLU A 304 26.12 -8.69 -10.72
C GLU A 304 25.51 -8.43 -9.33
N SER A 305 24.36 -7.75 -9.27
CA SER A 305 23.71 -7.37 -8.00
C SER A 305 23.00 -8.53 -7.31
N LEU A 306 22.42 -9.46 -8.07
CA LEU A 306 21.67 -10.59 -7.53
C LEU A 306 22.56 -11.82 -7.30
N HIS A 307 22.92 -12.08 -6.02
CA HIS A 307 23.70 -13.25 -5.64
C HIS A 307 22.93 -14.57 -5.83
N ASN A 308 21.60 -14.55 -5.62
CA ASN A 308 20.76 -15.72 -5.84
C ASN A 308 20.42 -15.84 -7.34
N ARG A 309 20.99 -16.86 -7.99
CA ARG A 309 20.78 -17.11 -9.43
C ARG A 309 19.29 -17.32 -9.83
N TYR A 310 18.44 -17.75 -8.90
CA TYR A 310 17.02 -17.99 -9.15
C TYR A 310 16.21 -16.70 -9.19
N TYR A 311 16.73 -15.62 -8.61
CA TYR A 311 16.13 -14.28 -8.62
C TYR A 311 16.45 -13.52 -9.92
N ARG A 312 17.47 -13.94 -10.66
CA ARG A 312 17.91 -13.28 -11.90
C ARG A 312 16.86 -13.44 -12.98
N PRO A 313 16.33 -12.33 -13.54
CA PRO A 313 15.42 -12.40 -14.68
C PRO A 313 16.09 -13.08 -15.87
N ARG A 314 15.41 -14.02 -16.49
CA ARG A 314 15.87 -14.69 -17.71
C ARG A 314 15.46 -13.94 -18.96
N TYR A 315 14.36 -13.21 -18.87
CA TYR A 315 13.75 -12.49 -19.97
C TYR A 315 13.63 -11.03 -19.61
N TYR A 316 13.99 -10.15 -20.54
CA TYR A 316 13.97 -8.69 -20.41
C TYR A 316 13.08 -8.13 -21.52
N PHE A 317 12.04 -7.39 -21.14
CA PHE A 317 11.06 -6.83 -22.07
C PHE A 317 11.04 -5.30 -21.97
N PRO A 318 11.35 -4.60 -23.10
CA PRO A 318 11.12 -3.16 -23.13
C PRO A 318 9.62 -2.92 -23.28
N VAL A 319 9.08 -2.06 -22.44
CA VAL A 319 7.68 -1.61 -22.50
C VAL A 319 7.63 -0.08 -22.54
N GLU A 320 6.55 0.48 -23.01
CA GLU A 320 6.38 1.94 -23.06
C GLU A 320 6.16 2.54 -21.66
N HIS A 321 5.42 1.83 -20.82
CA HIS A 321 5.15 2.20 -19.42
C HIS A 321 4.80 0.96 -18.60
N ILE A 322 5.00 1.02 -17.28
CA ILE A 322 4.50 0.01 -16.36
C ILE A 322 3.08 0.39 -15.95
N PRO A 323 2.08 -0.48 -16.18
CA PRO A 323 0.70 -0.22 -15.76
C PRO A 323 0.58 -0.15 -14.24
N HIS A 324 -0.08 0.90 -13.74
CA HIS A 324 -0.39 1.08 -12.33
C HIS A 324 -1.90 1.15 -12.09
N THR A 325 -2.34 0.70 -10.93
CA THR A 325 -3.72 0.86 -10.47
C THR A 325 -3.98 2.32 -10.09
N GLY A 326 -5.25 2.71 -9.95
CA GLY A 326 -5.62 4.05 -9.47
C GLY A 326 -5.09 4.39 -8.06
N THR A 327 -4.53 3.42 -7.34
CA THR A 327 -3.87 3.57 -6.03
C THR A 327 -2.34 3.55 -6.13
N GLY A 328 -1.76 3.57 -7.34
CA GLY A 328 -0.32 3.61 -7.59
C GLY A 328 0.40 2.27 -7.45
N LYS A 329 -0.31 1.14 -7.30
CA LYS A 329 0.30 -0.20 -7.28
C LYS A 329 0.50 -0.71 -8.70
N ILE A 330 1.54 -1.52 -8.94
CA ILE A 330 1.74 -2.22 -10.21
C ILE A 330 0.51 -3.08 -10.52
N ALA A 331 -0.09 -2.87 -11.70
CA ALA A 331 -1.23 -3.65 -12.20
C ALA A 331 -0.72 -4.94 -12.85
N ARG A 332 -0.32 -5.93 -12.03
CA ARG A 332 0.43 -7.13 -12.46
C ARG A 332 -0.23 -7.90 -13.59
N ALA A 333 -1.55 -8.06 -13.55
CA ALA A 333 -2.28 -8.74 -14.63
C ALA A 333 -2.21 -7.99 -15.98
N GLU A 334 -2.00 -6.67 -15.96
CA GLU A 334 -1.79 -5.89 -17.18
C GLU A 334 -0.34 -5.98 -17.64
N VAL A 335 0.63 -6.04 -16.72
CA VAL A 335 2.03 -6.30 -17.05
C VAL A 335 2.19 -7.68 -17.71
N GLU A 336 1.57 -8.73 -17.17
CA GLU A 336 1.58 -10.08 -17.75
C GLU A 336 1.06 -10.06 -19.20
N LYS A 337 -0.07 -9.37 -19.46
CA LYS A 337 -0.63 -9.25 -20.83
C LYS A 337 0.29 -8.50 -21.79
N LEU A 338 0.97 -7.44 -21.33
CA LEU A 338 1.93 -6.70 -22.17
C LEU A 338 3.09 -7.59 -22.61
N ILE A 339 3.58 -8.43 -21.72
CA ILE A 339 4.69 -9.33 -21.98
C ILE A 339 4.28 -10.50 -22.88
N ASP A 340 3.10 -11.07 -22.67
CA ASP A 340 2.59 -12.15 -23.54
C ASP A 340 2.52 -11.70 -25.00
N ILE A 341 2.12 -10.46 -25.27
CA ILE A 341 2.13 -9.87 -26.62
C ILE A 341 3.55 -9.76 -27.19
N CYS A 342 4.53 -9.40 -26.35
CA CYS A 342 5.93 -9.29 -26.76
C CYS A 342 6.63 -10.65 -26.97
N HIS A 343 6.14 -11.70 -26.31
CA HIS A 343 6.76 -13.05 -26.36
C HIS A 343 6.27 -13.88 -27.56
N ILE A 344 5.20 -13.47 -28.23
CA ILE A 344 4.61 -14.15 -29.39
C ILE A 344 5.25 -13.65 -30.71
N HIS A 345 6.01 -12.57 -30.69
CA HIS A 345 6.69 -11.97 -31.85
C HIS A 345 8.22 -12.03 -31.71
#